data_aad1986ff062cd6ec2f78e01ca304f62
#
_entry.id   aad1986ff062cd6ec2f78e01ca304f62
#
_cell.length_a   1.000
_cell.length_b   1.000
_cell.length_c   1.000
_cell.angle_alpha   90.00
_cell.angle_beta   90.00
_cell.angle_gamma   90.00
#
_symmetry.space_group_name_H-M   'P 1'
#
loop_
_entity.id
_entity.type
_entity.pdbx_description
1 polymer ?
#
loop_
_entity_poly.entity_id
_entity_poly.type
_entity_poly.pdbx_seq_one_letter_code
_entity_poly.pdbx_strand_id
1 'polypeptide(L)'
;MKKHIDPRHKRRQAAVKQLFAHSFTKQKATDASTRTILKKQSTINKLIGDAAPLWPINQINRIDLSILQLAVYELLSEKEPVKVIIDEAVELAKEFGSEASPAFVNGVLGKIVEEKEIKK
;
A
#
# COMPACT_ATOMS: atom_id res chain seq x y z
N MET A 1 -4.09 -21.43 -6.39
CA MET A 1 -3.59 -21.10 -5.50
C MET A 1 -2.33 -20.66 -5.66
N LYS A 2 -1.91 -19.93 -5.32
CA LYS A 2 -0.85 -19.48 -5.53
C LYS A 2 0.06 -19.86 -4.81
N LYS A 3 0.64 -20.13 -4.83
CA LYS A 3 1.32 -20.54 -4.18
C LYS A 3 2.40 -20.02 -4.06
N HIS A 4 2.74 -19.55 -4.16
CA HIS A 4 3.71 -19.40 -3.87
C HIS A 4 4.55 -18.74 -4.08
N ILE A 5 4.70 -18.31 -4.22
CA ILE A 5 5.94 -18.26 -4.29
C ILE A 5 6.38 -17.37 -5.35
N ASP A 6 5.61 -16.42 -5.77
CA ASP A 6 6.00 -15.38 -6.68
C ASP A 6 6.97 -14.46 -5.93
N PRO A 7 8.20 -14.28 -6.44
CA PRO A 7 9.16 -13.40 -5.77
C PRO A 7 8.65 -11.97 -5.58
N ARG A 8 7.81 -11.50 -6.50
CA ARG A 8 7.27 -10.14 -6.36
C ARG A 8 6.33 -10.04 -5.17
N HIS A 9 5.56 -11.11 -4.92
CA HIS A 9 4.69 -11.11 -3.76
C HIS A 9 5.51 -11.10 -2.47
N LYS A 10 6.58 -11.87 -2.45
CA LYS A 10 7.47 -11.89 -1.28
C LYS A 10 8.10 -10.55 -1.02
N ARG A 11 8.50 -9.84 -2.08
CA ARG A 11 9.07 -8.52 -1.91
C ARG A 11 8.03 -7.55 -1.34
N ARG A 12 6.77 -7.69 -1.79
CA ARG A 12 5.71 -6.84 -1.25
C ARG A 12 5.44 -7.13 0.21
N GLN A 13 5.44 -8.41 0.59
CA GLN A 13 5.28 -8.78 1.99
C GLN A 13 6.38 -8.15 2.85
N ALA A 14 7.62 -8.21 2.38
CA ALA A 14 8.74 -7.64 3.10
C ALA A 14 8.61 -6.14 3.24
N ALA A 15 8.20 -5.45 2.15
CA ALA A 15 8.04 -4.01 2.20
C ALA A 15 6.96 -3.59 3.18
N VAL A 16 5.84 -4.30 3.19
CA VAL A 16 4.76 -3.99 4.13
C VAL A 16 5.24 -4.16 5.57
N LYS A 17 5.98 -5.24 5.84
CA LYS A 17 6.49 -5.47 7.18
C LYS A 17 7.45 -4.36 7.62
N GLN A 18 8.30 -3.90 6.72
CA GLN A 18 9.24 -2.82 7.04
C GLN A 18 8.51 -1.50 7.28
N LEU A 19 7.53 -1.18 6.43
CA LEU A 19 6.76 0.03 6.62
C LEU A 19 5.99 0.00 7.93
N PHE A 20 5.41 -1.14 8.23
CA PHE A 20 4.66 -1.32 9.47
C PHE A 20 5.59 -1.13 10.68
N ALA A 21 6.74 -1.80 10.67
CA ALA A 21 7.70 -1.66 11.76
C ALA A 21 8.16 -0.22 11.93
N HIS A 22 8.43 0.45 10.82
CA HIS A 22 8.89 1.84 10.85
C HIS A 22 7.82 2.76 11.43
N SER A 23 6.55 2.42 11.30
CA SER A 23 5.49 3.27 11.81
C SER A 23 5.48 3.32 13.35
N PHE A 24 6.10 2.34 14.00
CA PHE A 24 6.20 2.34 15.46
C PHE A 24 7.54 2.90 15.94
N THR A 25 8.63 2.47 15.32
CA THR A 25 9.96 2.94 15.69
C THR A 25 10.69 3.24 14.40
N LYS A 26 11.38 4.36 14.34
CA LYS A 26 12.02 4.77 13.09
C LYS A 26 13.27 3.96 12.80
N GLN A 27 13.07 2.72 12.44
CA GLN A 27 14.16 1.83 12.08
C GLN A 27 14.67 2.16 10.71
N LYS A 28 15.94 1.83 10.49
CA LYS A 28 16.53 2.01 9.18
C LYS A 28 15.93 1.01 8.21
N ALA A 29 15.41 1.51 7.10
CA ALA A 29 14.85 0.64 6.08
C ALA A 29 15.98 0.04 5.27
N THR A 30 15.93 -1.27 5.06
CA THR A 30 16.96 -1.98 4.29
C THR A 30 16.57 -2.15 2.83
N ASP A 31 15.28 -2.19 2.55
CA ASP A 31 14.80 -2.38 1.20
C ASP A 31 14.74 -1.06 0.46
N ALA A 32 15.21 -1.06 -0.80
CA ALA A 32 15.25 0.17 -1.59
C ALA A 32 13.86 0.77 -1.82
N SER A 33 12.88 -0.09 -2.08
CA SER A 33 11.51 0.39 -2.28
C SER A 33 10.98 1.06 -1.02
N THR A 34 11.24 0.45 0.13
CA THR A 34 10.78 1.01 1.39
C THR A 34 11.42 2.38 1.63
N ARG A 35 12.72 2.50 1.35
CA ARG A 35 13.39 3.79 1.51
C ARG A 35 12.76 4.86 0.63
N THR A 36 12.46 4.50 -0.61
CA THR A 36 11.84 5.45 -1.54
C THR A 36 10.45 5.85 -1.08
N ILE A 37 9.67 4.87 -0.61
CA ILE A 37 8.32 5.15 -0.10
C ILE A 37 8.38 6.12 1.06
N LEU A 38 9.31 5.90 1.98
CA LEU A 38 9.44 6.78 3.15
C LEU A 38 9.83 8.19 2.75
N LYS A 39 10.67 8.34 1.73
CA LYS A 39 11.02 9.66 1.25
C LYS A 39 9.84 10.38 0.62
N LYS A 40 8.92 9.65 0.02
CA LYS A 40 7.74 10.22 -0.64
C LYS A 40 6.49 10.11 0.23
N GLN A 41 6.66 9.81 1.50
CA GLN A 41 5.54 9.51 2.38
C GLN A 41 4.53 10.65 2.45
N SER A 42 5.01 11.88 2.47
CA SER A 42 4.12 13.04 2.54
C SER A 42 3.17 13.08 1.35
N THR A 43 3.70 12.93 0.15
CA THR A 43 2.88 12.93 -1.06
C THR A 43 1.94 11.74 -1.08
N ILE A 44 2.45 10.56 -0.73
CA ILE A 44 1.66 9.34 -0.73
C ILE A 44 0.51 9.45 0.26
N ASN A 45 0.80 9.91 1.48
CA ASN A 45 -0.22 10.04 2.50
C ASN A 45 -1.29 11.06 2.13
N LYS A 46 -0.90 12.11 1.40
CA LYS A 46 -1.90 13.06 0.95
C LYS A 46 -2.89 12.43 -0.02
N LEU A 47 -2.40 11.62 -0.94
CA LEU A 47 -3.29 10.91 -1.87
C LEU A 47 -4.23 9.97 -1.12
N ILE A 48 -3.70 9.26 -0.13
CA ILE A 48 -4.52 8.36 0.66
C ILE A 48 -5.58 9.14 1.44
N GLY A 49 -5.18 10.23 2.07
CA GLY A 49 -6.10 11.03 2.85
C GLY A 49 -7.20 11.64 2.00
N ASP A 50 -6.86 12.10 0.81
CA ASP A 50 -7.86 12.68 -0.10
C ASP A 50 -8.86 11.62 -0.55
N ALA A 51 -8.42 10.38 -0.70
CA ALA A 51 -9.29 9.31 -1.15
C ALA A 51 -10.12 8.70 -0.02
N ALA A 52 -9.76 8.97 1.22
CA ALA A 52 -10.47 8.43 2.37
C ALA A 52 -10.77 9.57 3.35
N PRO A 53 -11.59 10.55 2.95
CA PRO A 53 -11.78 11.76 3.76
C PRO A 53 -12.41 11.51 5.11
N LEU A 54 -13.13 10.41 5.28
CA LEU A 54 -13.75 10.10 6.55
C LEU A 54 -12.78 9.47 7.55
N TRP A 55 -11.56 9.16 7.10
CA TRP A 55 -10.58 8.47 7.93
C TRP A 55 -9.28 9.24 7.95
N PRO A 56 -9.06 10.10 8.93
CA PRO A 56 -7.75 10.78 9.04
C PRO A 56 -6.62 9.77 9.02
N ILE A 57 -5.50 10.17 8.41
CA ILE A 57 -4.36 9.26 8.26
C ILE A 57 -3.96 8.60 9.58
N ASN A 58 -3.97 9.37 10.66
CA ASN A 58 -3.54 8.82 11.94
C ASN A 58 -4.57 7.90 12.59
N GLN A 59 -5.74 7.75 11.98
CA GLN A 59 -6.75 6.82 12.46
C GLN A 59 -6.91 5.61 11.56
N ILE A 60 -6.21 5.59 10.43
CA ILE A 60 -6.21 4.40 9.59
C ILE A 60 -5.35 3.34 10.28
N ASN A 61 -5.86 2.11 10.32
CA ASN A 61 -5.12 0.99 10.87
C ASN A 61 -3.72 0.96 10.26
N ARG A 62 -2.68 0.82 11.09
CA ARG A 62 -1.30 0.95 10.61
C ARG A 62 -0.91 -0.07 9.57
N ILE A 63 -1.44 -1.29 9.67
CA ILE A 63 -1.12 -2.29 8.64
C ILE A 63 -1.80 -1.93 7.32
N ASP A 64 -3.04 -1.45 7.39
CA ASP A 64 -3.74 -1.02 6.18
C ASP A 64 -3.01 0.16 5.55
N LEU A 65 -2.56 1.10 6.36
CA LEU A 65 -1.83 2.25 5.84
C LEU A 65 -0.53 1.82 5.16
N SER A 66 0.18 0.87 5.77
CA SER A 66 1.42 0.36 5.16
C SER A 66 1.15 -0.27 3.80
N ILE A 67 0.09 -1.05 3.70
CA ILE A 67 -0.29 -1.66 2.44
C ILE A 67 -0.65 -0.60 1.40
N LEU A 68 -1.42 0.41 1.82
CA LEU A 68 -1.79 1.50 0.94
C LEU A 68 -0.59 2.29 0.46
N GLN A 69 0.36 2.54 1.35
CA GLN A 69 1.57 3.28 0.98
C GLN A 69 2.36 2.55 -0.10
N LEU A 70 2.53 1.25 0.06
CA LEU A 70 3.22 0.45 -0.95
C LEU A 70 2.46 0.50 -2.27
N ALA A 71 1.16 0.28 -2.24
CA ALA A 71 0.36 0.23 -3.47
C ALA A 71 0.35 1.57 -4.19
N VAL A 72 0.22 2.67 -3.45
CA VAL A 72 0.23 3.99 -4.06
C VAL A 72 1.58 4.26 -4.73
N TYR A 73 2.66 3.89 -4.05
CA TYR A 73 3.98 4.01 -4.64
C TYR A 73 4.05 3.25 -5.97
N GLU A 74 3.52 2.03 -6.00
CA GLU A 74 3.55 1.23 -7.23
C GLU A 74 2.67 1.85 -8.32
N LEU A 75 1.51 2.37 -7.93
CA LEU A 75 0.64 3.03 -8.91
C LEU A 75 1.33 4.24 -9.53
N LEU A 76 2.04 5.01 -8.72
CA LEU A 76 2.75 6.18 -9.23
C LEU A 76 3.93 5.82 -10.09
N SER A 77 4.51 4.65 -9.86
CA SER A 77 5.65 4.19 -10.67
C SER A 77 5.25 3.71 -12.04
N GLU A 78 4.01 3.30 -12.21
CA GLU A 78 3.46 2.88 -13.50
C GLU A 78 4.24 1.77 -14.20
N LYS A 79 4.84 0.87 -13.41
CA LYS A 79 5.62 -0.23 -13.97
C LYS A 79 4.82 -1.51 -14.12
N GLU A 80 3.67 -1.60 -13.47
CA GLU A 80 2.80 -2.76 -13.56
C GLU A 80 1.37 -2.32 -13.78
N PRO A 81 0.53 -3.20 -14.34
CA PRO A 81 -0.87 -2.85 -14.56
C PRO A 81 -1.58 -2.51 -13.25
N VAL A 82 -2.47 -1.54 -13.33
CA VAL A 82 -3.22 -1.10 -12.15
C VAL A 82 -3.94 -2.28 -11.49
N LYS A 83 -4.56 -3.15 -12.31
CA LYS A 83 -5.29 -4.28 -11.75
C LYS A 83 -4.40 -5.19 -10.93
N VAL A 84 -3.19 -5.44 -11.40
CA VAL A 84 -2.25 -6.29 -10.67
C VAL A 84 -1.90 -5.66 -9.33
N ILE A 85 -1.62 -4.36 -9.34
CA ILE A 85 -1.24 -3.66 -8.12
C ILE A 85 -2.36 -3.72 -7.09
N ILE A 86 -3.60 -3.46 -7.53
CA ILE A 86 -4.73 -3.46 -6.60
C ILE A 86 -5.02 -4.88 -6.10
N ASP A 87 -4.98 -5.87 -6.99
CA ASP A 87 -5.21 -7.25 -6.58
C ASP A 87 -4.19 -7.70 -5.54
N GLU A 88 -2.92 -7.33 -5.74
CA GLU A 88 -1.88 -7.69 -4.79
C GLU A 88 -2.06 -6.99 -3.45
N ALA A 89 -2.47 -5.73 -3.49
CA ALA A 89 -2.74 -5.01 -2.24
C ALA A 89 -3.89 -5.66 -1.47
N VAL A 90 -4.93 -6.08 -2.16
CA VAL A 90 -6.07 -6.76 -1.53
C VAL A 90 -5.60 -8.09 -0.93
N GLU A 91 -4.73 -8.83 -1.64
CA GLU A 91 -4.17 -10.06 -1.10
C GLU A 91 -3.38 -9.80 0.19
N LEU A 92 -2.56 -8.76 0.19
CA LEU A 92 -1.81 -8.41 1.39
C LEU A 92 -2.74 -8.03 2.54
N ALA A 93 -3.85 -7.37 2.22
CA ALA A 93 -4.83 -7.02 3.23
C ALA A 93 -5.48 -8.26 3.82
N LYS A 94 -5.69 -9.29 3.00
CA LYS A 94 -6.22 -10.56 3.50
C LYS A 94 -5.21 -11.27 4.38
N GLU A 95 -3.94 -11.15 4.05
CA GLU A 95 -2.89 -11.85 4.80
C GLU A 95 -2.58 -11.18 6.12
N PHE A 96 -2.51 -9.87 6.14
CA PHE A 96 -2.02 -9.14 7.30
C PHE A 96 -3.06 -8.31 8.03
N GLY A 97 -4.16 -7.99 7.39
CA GLY A 97 -5.12 -7.07 7.97
C GLY A 97 -6.26 -7.76 8.68
N SER A 98 -7.29 -6.99 8.97
CA SER A 98 -8.49 -7.50 9.60
C SER A 98 -9.50 -7.89 8.53
N GLU A 99 -10.66 -8.35 8.97
CA GLU A 99 -11.72 -8.77 8.07
C GLU A 99 -12.16 -7.65 7.14
N ALA A 100 -12.14 -6.41 7.62
CA ALA A 100 -12.58 -5.26 6.83
C ALA A 100 -11.48 -4.71 5.90
N SER A 101 -10.23 -5.10 6.12
CA SER A 101 -9.11 -4.51 5.39
C SER A 101 -9.17 -4.69 3.88
N PRO A 102 -9.52 -5.86 3.35
CA PRO A 102 -9.52 -5.99 1.88
C PRO A 102 -10.46 -5.02 1.20
N ALA A 103 -11.68 -4.85 1.72
CA ALA A 103 -12.64 -3.93 1.12
C ALA A 103 -12.19 -2.49 1.26
N PHE A 104 -11.65 -2.15 2.42
CA PHE A 104 -11.16 -0.78 2.65
C PHE A 104 -10.02 -0.44 1.70
N VAL A 105 -9.04 -1.32 1.61
CA VAL A 105 -7.88 -1.10 0.73
C VAL A 105 -8.32 -0.99 -0.73
N ASN A 106 -9.18 -1.90 -1.15
CA ASN A 106 -9.67 -1.88 -2.52
C ASN A 106 -10.39 -0.57 -2.84
N GLY A 107 -11.24 -0.11 -1.92
CA GLY A 107 -12.00 1.12 -2.13
C GLY A 107 -11.12 2.35 -2.22
N VAL A 108 -10.14 2.47 -1.32
CA VAL A 108 -9.24 3.62 -1.32
C VAL A 108 -8.42 3.65 -2.60
N LEU A 109 -7.86 2.50 -3.00
CA LEU A 109 -7.04 2.47 -4.21
C LEU A 109 -7.84 2.74 -5.46
N GLY A 110 -9.07 2.23 -5.53
CA GLY A 110 -9.93 2.53 -6.66
C GLY A 110 -10.22 4.02 -6.78
N LYS A 111 -10.43 4.66 -5.64
CA LYS A 111 -10.69 6.10 -5.64
C LYS A 111 -9.47 6.89 -6.09
N ILE A 112 -8.28 6.47 -5.65
CA ILE A 112 -7.04 7.14 -6.07
C ILE A 112 -6.86 7.02 -7.57
N VAL A 113 -7.08 5.83 -8.11
CA VAL A 113 -6.95 5.61 -9.55
C VAL A 113 -7.91 6.52 -10.33
N GLU A 114 -9.14 6.61 -9.84
CA GLU A 114 -10.16 7.43 -10.48
C GLU A 114 -9.79 8.92 -10.41
N GLU A 115 -9.43 9.39 -9.23
CA GLU A 115 -9.16 10.82 -9.03
C GLU A 115 -7.91 11.29 -9.73
N LYS A 116 -6.90 10.43 -9.82
CA LYS A 116 -5.65 10.80 -10.48
C LYS A 116 -5.66 10.44 -11.96
N GLU A 117 -6.75 9.87 -12.44
CA GLU A 117 -6.87 9.45 -13.83
C GLU A 117 -5.73 8.56 -14.27
N ILE A 118 -5.35 7.64 -13.38
CA ILE A 118 -4.29 6.70 -13.69
C ILE A 118 -4.81 5.70 -14.71
N LYS A 119 -4.01 5.45 -15.73
CA LYS A 119 -4.42 4.54 -16.80
C LYS A 119 -4.54 3.12 -16.30
N LYS A 120 -5.61 2.49 -16.70
CA LYS A 120 -5.84 1.10 -16.34
C LYS A 120 -5.33 0.13 -17.44
#